data_a595c769bdc94a086a1a2d2de1595d75
#
_entry.id   a595c769bdc94a086a1a2d2de1595d75
#
_cell.length_a   1.000
_cell.length_b   1.000
_cell.length_c   1.000
_cell.angle_alpha   90.00
_cell.angle_beta   90.00
_cell.angle_gamma   90.00
#
_symmetry.space_group_name_H-M   'P 1'
#
loop_
_entity.id
_entity.type
_entity.pdbx_description
1 polymer ?
#
loop_
_entity_poly.entity_id
_entity_poly.type
_entity_poly.pdbx_seq_one_letter_code
_entity_poly.pdbx_strand_id
1 'polypeptide(L)'
;AVIHNHLDAAMQAANITGTLYAVQAAGQLGARCFHHVSSIAVSGLYRGTFREDMFEEAENLDHAYFRTKHESEKVVRQQCRIPYRIYRPGAVVGHSRTGEIDKIDGPYYSFKMIQRIRNVMPKWMPLVGVDSGINNIVPVDYVVNAIDFLAHLDGQDGGCFHIVDTEHHSTGQMMNIFAEAAHAPKFVMRFDPK
;
A
#
# COMPACT_ATOMS: atom_id res chain seq x y z
N ALA A 1 -5.11 8.25 -5.75
CA ALA A 1 -6.28 7.62 -5.10
C ALA A 1 -6.65 8.40 -3.83
N VAL A 2 -7.92 8.47 -3.52
CA VAL A 2 -8.44 9.08 -2.29
C VAL A 2 -8.69 7.95 -1.29
N ILE A 3 -8.30 8.15 -0.03
CA ILE A 3 -8.47 7.18 1.05
C ILE A 3 -9.40 7.79 2.11
N HIS A 4 -10.57 7.19 2.29
CA HIS A 4 -11.52 7.51 3.34
C HIS A 4 -11.98 6.21 4.02
N ASN A 5 -12.43 6.29 5.25
CA ASN A 5 -12.94 5.13 5.99
C ASN A 5 -14.33 4.67 5.53
N HIS A 6 -15.05 5.53 4.80
CA HIS A 6 -16.37 5.22 4.26
C HIS A 6 -16.36 5.36 2.75
N LEU A 7 -17.10 4.49 2.07
CA LEU A 7 -17.32 4.56 0.63
C LEU A 7 -18.26 5.73 0.34
N ASP A 8 -17.71 6.82 -0.12
CA ASP A 8 -18.46 8.00 -0.55
C ASP A 8 -18.41 8.20 -2.07
N ALA A 9 -19.28 9.08 -2.58
CA ALA A 9 -19.34 9.36 -4.01
C ALA A 9 -18.02 9.97 -4.55
N ALA A 10 -17.30 10.74 -3.74
CA ALA A 10 -16.04 11.35 -4.12
C ALA A 10 -14.94 10.29 -4.29
N MET A 11 -14.88 9.31 -3.38
CA MET A 11 -13.92 8.20 -3.48
C MET A 11 -14.21 7.32 -4.70
N GLN A 12 -15.48 7.00 -4.97
CA GLN A 12 -15.88 6.25 -6.16
C GLN A 12 -15.54 7.03 -7.43
N ALA A 13 -15.90 8.32 -7.49
CA ALA A 13 -15.60 9.17 -8.64
C ALA A 13 -14.09 9.25 -8.90
N ALA A 14 -13.28 9.49 -7.86
CA ALA A 14 -11.84 9.65 -8.03
C ALA A 14 -11.13 8.31 -8.37
N ASN A 15 -11.47 7.21 -7.68
CA ASN A 15 -10.73 5.96 -7.82
C ASN A 15 -11.25 5.07 -8.94
N ILE A 16 -12.56 5.00 -9.17
CA ILE A 16 -13.16 4.11 -10.18
C ILE A 16 -13.44 4.87 -11.47
N THR A 17 -14.30 5.90 -11.41
CA THR A 17 -14.67 6.67 -12.61
C THR A 17 -13.47 7.41 -13.21
N GLY A 18 -12.60 7.97 -12.36
CA GLY A 18 -11.35 8.59 -12.80
C GLY A 18 -10.43 7.62 -13.53
N THR A 19 -10.32 6.37 -13.06
CA THR A 19 -9.57 5.33 -13.78
C THR A 19 -10.20 5.00 -15.13
N LEU A 20 -11.53 4.90 -15.20
CA LEU A 20 -12.24 4.67 -16.44
C LEU A 20 -11.94 5.78 -17.48
N TYR A 21 -12.04 7.03 -17.07
CA TYR A 21 -11.74 8.16 -17.96
C TYR A 21 -10.26 8.19 -18.38
N ALA A 22 -9.35 7.85 -17.48
CA ALA A 22 -7.93 7.76 -17.81
C ALA A 22 -7.65 6.68 -18.86
N VAL A 23 -8.26 5.50 -18.73
CA VAL A 23 -8.16 4.40 -19.71
C VAL A 23 -8.72 4.84 -21.08
N GLN A 24 -9.90 5.49 -21.10
CA GLN A 24 -10.52 5.99 -22.33
C GLN A 24 -9.65 7.06 -23.00
N ALA A 25 -9.16 8.02 -22.21
CA ALA A 25 -8.28 9.08 -22.72
C ALA A 25 -6.97 8.50 -23.29
N ALA A 26 -6.35 7.54 -22.62
CA ALA A 26 -5.15 6.88 -23.12
C ALA A 26 -5.37 6.20 -24.48
N GLY A 27 -6.52 5.54 -24.63
CA GLY A 27 -6.91 4.92 -25.92
C GLY A 27 -7.14 5.96 -27.03
N GLN A 28 -7.86 7.06 -26.72
CA GLN A 28 -8.11 8.14 -27.68
C GLN A 28 -6.83 8.87 -28.12
N LEU A 29 -5.89 9.04 -27.19
CA LEU A 29 -4.59 9.68 -27.46
C LEU A 29 -3.59 8.75 -28.18
N GLY A 30 -3.93 7.48 -28.39
CA GLY A 30 -3.02 6.50 -28.96
C GLY A 30 -1.80 6.22 -28.10
N ALA A 31 -1.95 6.21 -26.77
CA ALA A 31 -0.86 5.89 -25.87
C ALA A 31 -0.33 4.48 -26.11
N ARG A 32 0.99 4.31 -26.04
CA ARG A 32 1.64 3.02 -26.32
C ARG A 32 1.40 1.98 -25.22
N CYS A 33 1.30 2.43 -23.97
CA CYS A 33 1.04 1.58 -22.82
C CYS A 33 0.33 2.38 -21.72
N PHE A 34 -0.56 1.75 -20.98
CA PHE A 34 -1.22 2.31 -19.82
C PHE A 34 -0.62 1.73 -18.54
N HIS A 35 -0.04 2.57 -17.69
CA HIS A 35 0.56 2.16 -16.43
C HIS A 35 -0.39 2.46 -15.28
N HIS A 36 -0.89 1.43 -14.60
CA HIS A 36 -1.83 1.55 -13.49
C HIS A 36 -1.16 1.28 -12.14
N VAL A 37 -1.08 2.31 -11.31
CA VAL A 37 -0.62 2.15 -9.91
C VAL A 37 -1.80 1.74 -9.05
N SER A 38 -1.92 0.43 -8.83
CA SER A 38 -2.90 -0.21 -7.97
C SER A 38 -2.43 -0.24 -6.50
N SER A 39 -2.62 -1.32 -5.79
CA SER A 39 -2.13 -1.58 -4.42
C SER A 39 -2.26 -3.06 -4.10
N ILE A 40 -1.45 -3.59 -3.17
CA ILE A 40 -1.71 -4.92 -2.58
C ILE A 40 -3.08 -5.02 -1.91
N ALA A 41 -3.68 -3.88 -1.56
CA ALA A 41 -5.03 -3.80 -0.97
C ALA A 41 -6.15 -4.38 -1.86
N VAL A 42 -5.88 -4.63 -3.13
CA VAL A 42 -6.83 -5.29 -4.06
C VAL A 42 -7.19 -6.71 -3.62
N SER A 43 -6.34 -7.36 -2.83
CA SER A 43 -6.60 -8.70 -2.26
C SER A 43 -7.69 -8.70 -1.19
N GLY A 44 -8.05 -7.53 -0.65
CA GLY A 44 -8.90 -7.45 0.54
C GLY A 44 -8.22 -8.08 1.76
N LEU A 45 -8.95 -8.94 2.45
CA LEU A 45 -8.45 -9.72 3.60
C LEU A 45 -8.22 -11.20 3.23
N TYR A 46 -7.76 -11.46 2.00
CA TYR A 46 -7.43 -12.80 1.54
C TYR A 46 -6.46 -13.50 2.51
N ARG A 47 -6.75 -14.75 2.85
CA ARG A 47 -5.94 -15.54 3.77
C ARG A 47 -4.98 -16.43 2.99
N GLY A 48 -3.70 -16.16 3.10
CA GLY A 48 -2.63 -16.89 2.42
C GLY A 48 -1.76 -15.98 1.57
N THR A 49 -1.09 -16.55 0.58
CA THR A 49 -0.23 -15.80 -0.34
C THR A 49 -1.03 -15.36 -1.56
N PHE A 50 -1.31 -14.06 -1.67
CA PHE A 50 -1.95 -13.47 -2.85
C PHE A 50 -0.86 -13.17 -3.89
N ARG A 51 -0.89 -13.88 -5.01
CA ARG A 51 0.13 -13.76 -6.07
C ARG A 51 -0.23 -12.72 -7.12
N GLU A 52 0.72 -12.40 -7.99
CA GLU A 52 0.56 -11.40 -9.05
C GLU A 52 -0.48 -11.82 -10.11
N ASP A 53 -0.60 -13.12 -10.36
CA ASP A 53 -1.58 -13.71 -11.28
C ASP A 53 -3.02 -13.76 -10.72
N MET A 54 -3.18 -13.57 -9.41
CA MET A 54 -4.48 -13.60 -8.73
C MET A 54 -5.17 -12.25 -8.78
N PHE A 55 -6.51 -12.28 -8.93
CA PHE A 55 -7.36 -11.09 -8.87
C PHE A 55 -8.78 -11.43 -8.38
N GLU A 56 -9.44 -12.41 -8.99
CA GLU A 56 -10.81 -12.78 -8.64
C GLU A 56 -10.93 -13.50 -7.29
N GLU A 57 -9.80 -13.96 -6.75
CA GLU A 57 -9.68 -14.62 -5.45
C GLU A 57 -9.69 -13.64 -4.26
N ALA A 58 -9.84 -12.33 -4.53
CA ALA A 58 -9.91 -11.32 -3.47
C ALA A 58 -11.08 -11.61 -2.51
N GLU A 59 -10.82 -11.46 -1.20
CA GLU A 59 -11.78 -11.75 -0.15
C GLU A 59 -12.04 -10.53 0.74
N ASN A 60 -13.27 -10.41 1.21
CA ASN A 60 -13.68 -9.39 2.20
C ASN A 60 -13.30 -7.97 1.79
N LEU A 61 -13.89 -7.50 0.70
CA LEU A 61 -13.72 -6.14 0.16
C LEU A 61 -14.67 -5.11 0.84
N ASP A 62 -15.05 -5.33 2.10
CA ASP A 62 -15.99 -4.45 2.82
C ASP A 62 -15.38 -3.08 3.11
N HIS A 63 -14.06 -3.02 3.33
CA HIS A 63 -13.38 -1.74 3.50
C HIS A 63 -13.40 -0.94 2.19
N ALA A 64 -13.89 0.30 2.26
CA ALA A 64 -14.10 1.17 1.11
C ALA A 64 -12.84 1.33 0.22
N TYR A 65 -11.66 1.46 0.82
CA TYR A 65 -10.40 1.56 0.09
C TYR A 65 -10.10 0.28 -0.68
N PHE A 66 -10.22 -0.90 -0.06
CA PHE A 66 -9.98 -2.20 -0.72
C PHE A 66 -10.91 -2.38 -1.92
N ARG A 67 -12.20 -2.12 -1.72
CA ARG A 67 -13.22 -2.18 -2.78
C ARG A 67 -12.88 -1.26 -3.94
N THR A 68 -12.60 0.02 -3.68
CA THR A 68 -12.33 0.97 -4.77
C THR A 68 -11.04 0.68 -5.51
N LYS A 69 -10.00 0.16 -4.84
CA LYS A 69 -8.76 -0.28 -5.49
C LYS A 69 -9.00 -1.52 -6.36
N HIS A 70 -9.76 -2.48 -5.85
CA HIS A 70 -10.14 -3.67 -6.62
C HIS A 70 -10.96 -3.29 -7.86
N GLU A 71 -12.03 -2.49 -7.69
CA GLU A 71 -12.87 -2.05 -8.81
C GLU A 71 -12.09 -1.20 -9.84
N SER A 72 -11.17 -0.33 -9.40
CA SER A 72 -10.35 0.45 -10.35
C SER A 72 -9.40 -0.45 -11.16
N GLU A 73 -8.81 -1.46 -10.56
CA GLU A 73 -7.98 -2.42 -11.27
C GLU A 73 -8.82 -3.28 -12.23
N LYS A 74 -10.04 -3.67 -11.84
CA LYS A 74 -11.00 -4.37 -12.69
C LYS A 74 -11.34 -3.55 -13.95
N VAL A 75 -11.53 -2.25 -13.81
CA VAL A 75 -11.74 -1.35 -14.97
C VAL A 75 -10.58 -1.45 -15.95
N VAL A 76 -9.33 -1.42 -15.48
CA VAL A 76 -8.15 -1.56 -16.35
C VAL A 76 -8.14 -2.91 -17.05
N ARG A 77 -8.31 -4.01 -16.31
CA ARG A 77 -8.30 -5.37 -16.86
C ARG A 77 -9.38 -5.62 -17.90
N GLN A 78 -10.56 -5.05 -17.71
CA GLN A 78 -11.71 -5.31 -18.57
C GLN A 78 -11.87 -4.30 -19.71
N GLN A 79 -11.47 -3.05 -19.53
CA GLN A 79 -11.80 -1.96 -20.45
C GLN A 79 -10.59 -1.33 -21.17
N CYS A 80 -9.36 -1.56 -20.68
CA CYS A 80 -8.19 -1.07 -21.38
C CYS A 80 -7.98 -1.86 -22.68
N ARG A 81 -7.95 -1.16 -23.82
CA ARG A 81 -7.81 -1.72 -25.16
C ARG A 81 -6.41 -1.58 -25.75
N ILE A 82 -5.54 -0.87 -25.03
CA ILE A 82 -4.11 -0.74 -25.35
C ILE A 82 -3.30 -1.60 -24.37
N PRO A 83 -2.03 -1.89 -24.65
CA PRO A 83 -1.14 -2.55 -23.70
C PRO A 83 -1.18 -1.86 -22.34
N TYR A 84 -1.18 -2.63 -21.24
CA TYR A 84 -1.16 -2.07 -19.89
C TYR A 84 -0.28 -2.86 -18.96
N ARG A 85 0.15 -2.23 -17.88
CA ARG A 85 0.88 -2.84 -16.76
C ARG A 85 0.28 -2.37 -15.44
N ILE A 86 0.20 -3.28 -14.48
CA ILE A 86 -0.38 -3.02 -13.16
C ILE A 86 0.70 -3.16 -12.10
N TYR A 87 0.81 -2.17 -11.24
CA TYR A 87 1.76 -2.15 -10.12
C TYR A 87 1.00 -2.16 -8.82
N ARG A 88 1.27 -3.11 -7.94
CA ARG A 88 0.64 -3.26 -6.64
C ARG A 88 1.66 -2.99 -5.52
N PRO A 89 1.94 -1.72 -5.20
CA PRO A 89 2.82 -1.41 -4.08
C PRO A 89 2.18 -1.78 -2.75
N GLY A 90 3.03 -2.10 -1.77
CA GLY A 90 2.70 -2.14 -0.36
C GLY A 90 2.34 -0.76 0.21
N ALA A 91 2.37 -0.62 1.53
CA ALA A 91 2.21 0.68 2.18
C ALA A 91 3.47 1.53 1.92
N VAL A 92 3.31 2.56 1.09
CA VAL A 92 4.43 3.43 0.69
C VAL A 92 4.74 4.40 1.82
N VAL A 93 6.02 4.47 2.21
CA VAL A 93 6.56 5.39 3.20
C VAL A 93 7.55 6.36 2.58
N GLY A 94 8.10 7.27 3.38
CA GLY A 94 9.04 8.29 2.93
C GLY A 94 10.29 7.73 2.25
N HIS A 95 11.08 8.63 1.70
CA HIS A 95 12.32 8.29 0.99
C HIS A 95 13.32 7.60 1.94
N SER A 96 13.92 6.49 1.51
CA SER A 96 14.77 5.63 2.35
C SER A 96 15.99 6.32 2.97
N ARG A 97 16.54 7.34 2.29
CA ARG A 97 17.76 8.06 2.73
C ARG A 97 17.45 9.38 3.41
N THR A 98 16.46 10.13 2.92
CA THR A 98 16.16 11.49 3.43
C THR A 98 15.03 11.52 4.43
N GLY A 99 14.16 10.48 4.43
CA GLY A 99 12.95 10.44 5.23
C GLY A 99 11.84 11.38 4.74
N GLU A 100 12.06 12.10 3.63
CA GLU A 100 11.07 13.03 3.09
C GLU A 100 9.78 12.32 2.69
N ILE A 101 8.67 12.93 3.03
CA ILE A 101 7.34 12.48 2.68
C ILE A 101 6.40 13.68 2.54
N ASP A 102 5.62 13.70 1.46
CA ASP A 102 4.67 14.80 1.21
C ASP A 102 3.43 14.72 2.09
N LYS A 103 3.01 13.52 2.47
CA LYS A 103 1.79 13.31 3.22
C LYS A 103 2.01 12.36 4.40
N ILE A 104 1.66 12.83 5.59
CA ILE A 104 1.65 11.98 6.80
C ILE A 104 0.37 11.14 6.80
N ASP A 105 0.49 9.85 6.52
CA ASP A 105 -0.61 8.89 6.42
C ASP A 105 -0.19 7.50 6.93
N GLY A 106 -1.14 6.59 7.13
CA GLY A 106 -0.89 5.21 7.47
C GLY A 106 -0.01 5.01 8.71
N PRO A 107 1.16 4.37 8.60
CA PRO A 107 2.04 4.06 9.73
C PRO A 107 2.48 5.27 10.56
N TYR A 108 2.51 6.46 9.96
CA TYR A 108 2.96 7.69 10.62
C TYR A 108 2.02 8.19 11.72
N TYR A 109 0.77 7.77 11.76
CA TYR A 109 -0.13 8.09 12.87
C TYR A 109 0.38 7.57 14.22
N SER A 110 1.13 6.47 14.21
CA SER A 110 1.75 5.93 15.42
C SER A 110 2.87 6.81 15.99
N PHE A 111 3.48 7.67 15.19
CA PHE A 111 4.61 8.50 15.63
C PHE A 111 4.23 9.47 16.75
N LYS A 112 3.07 10.11 16.65
CA LYS A 112 2.60 11.00 17.74
C LYS A 112 2.39 10.26 19.05
N MET A 113 1.90 9.03 18.98
CA MET A 113 1.74 8.17 20.15
C MET A 113 3.10 7.81 20.75
N ILE A 114 4.06 7.37 19.92
CA ILE A 114 5.41 7.02 20.36
C ILE A 114 6.12 8.21 20.98
N GLN A 115 5.99 9.42 20.41
CA GLN A 115 6.54 10.66 20.98
C GLN A 115 5.94 10.99 22.36
N ARG A 116 4.64 10.81 22.54
CA ARG A 116 3.99 11.02 23.85
C ARG A 116 4.52 10.03 24.88
N ILE A 117 4.62 8.74 24.51
CA ILE A 117 5.17 7.70 25.38
C ILE A 117 6.60 8.06 25.79
N ARG A 118 7.46 8.43 24.84
CA ARG A 118 8.85 8.85 25.11
C ARG A 118 8.92 10.00 26.13
N ASN A 119 8.01 10.96 26.05
CA ASN A 119 8.04 12.14 26.92
C ASN A 119 7.57 11.86 28.36
N VAL A 120 6.83 10.77 28.58
CA VAL A 120 6.23 10.43 29.88
C VAL A 120 6.91 9.22 30.54
N MET A 121 7.48 8.32 29.73
CA MET A 121 8.00 7.04 30.21
C MET A 121 9.51 6.91 29.97
N PRO A 122 10.28 6.40 30.94
CA PRO A 122 11.71 6.17 30.75
C PRO A 122 11.97 5.04 29.75
N LYS A 123 13.05 5.14 28.97
CA LYS A 123 13.41 4.22 27.87
C LYS A 123 13.49 2.73 28.29
N TRP A 124 13.82 2.46 29.55
CA TRP A 124 13.96 1.11 30.09
C TRP A 124 12.64 0.42 30.43
N MET A 125 11.53 1.17 30.47
CA MET A 125 10.22 0.62 30.87
C MET A 125 9.64 -0.22 29.72
N PRO A 126 9.32 -1.51 29.95
CA PRO A 126 8.73 -2.36 28.92
C PRO A 126 7.28 -1.95 28.64
N LEU A 127 6.90 -1.87 27.36
CA LEU A 127 5.53 -1.62 26.94
C LEU A 127 4.84 -2.90 26.50
N VAL A 128 3.52 -2.90 26.64
CA VAL A 128 2.65 -3.91 26.06
C VAL A 128 2.10 -3.38 24.75
N GLY A 129 2.23 -4.16 23.67
CA GLY A 129 1.74 -3.80 22.35
C GLY A 129 0.86 -4.89 21.74
N VAL A 130 0.20 -4.52 20.65
CA VAL A 130 -0.60 -5.44 19.84
C VAL A 130 0.23 -5.85 18.62
N ASP A 131 0.24 -7.14 18.30
CA ASP A 131 0.85 -7.66 17.08
C ASP A 131 -0.26 -8.13 16.13
N SER A 132 -0.76 -7.23 15.30
CA SER A 132 -1.93 -7.43 14.44
C SER A 132 -1.58 -7.90 13.02
N GLY A 133 -0.60 -8.78 12.90
CA GLY A 133 -0.24 -9.38 11.62
C GLY A 133 0.96 -8.75 10.90
N ILE A 134 1.13 -9.10 9.64
CA ILE A 134 2.27 -8.71 8.80
C ILE A 134 1.94 -7.40 8.08
N ASN A 135 2.88 -6.46 8.11
CA ASN A 135 2.80 -5.23 7.33
C ASN A 135 3.83 -5.27 6.22
N ASN A 136 3.41 -4.90 5.03
CA ASN A 136 4.31 -4.73 3.91
C ASN A 136 4.50 -3.24 3.65
N ILE A 137 5.67 -2.71 3.99
CA ILE A 137 6.02 -1.29 3.92
C ILE A 137 7.21 -1.14 3.00
N VAL A 138 7.11 -0.22 2.06
CA VAL A 138 8.16 0.03 1.05
C VAL A 138 8.46 1.52 0.93
N PRO A 139 9.74 1.92 0.80
CA PRO A 139 10.11 3.31 0.58
C PRO A 139 9.65 3.81 -0.80
N VAL A 140 9.31 5.10 -0.88
CA VAL A 140 8.84 5.71 -2.14
C VAL A 140 9.87 5.63 -3.26
N ASP A 141 11.13 5.82 -2.97
CA ASP A 141 12.23 5.73 -3.95
C ASP A 141 12.39 4.30 -4.50
N TYR A 142 12.21 3.27 -3.67
CA TYR A 142 12.16 1.89 -4.15
C TYR A 142 10.99 1.67 -5.11
N VAL A 143 9.79 2.14 -4.75
CA VAL A 143 8.59 2.01 -5.60
C VAL A 143 8.79 2.72 -6.94
N VAL A 144 9.31 3.94 -6.93
CA VAL A 144 9.55 4.72 -8.15
C VAL A 144 10.57 4.01 -9.05
N ASN A 145 11.69 3.57 -8.50
CA ASN A 145 12.73 2.86 -9.26
C ASN A 145 12.21 1.53 -9.85
N ALA A 146 11.40 0.79 -9.09
CA ALA A 146 10.81 -0.45 -9.57
C ALA A 146 9.80 -0.20 -10.70
N ILE A 147 8.94 0.82 -10.56
CA ILE A 147 7.99 1.20 -11.62
C ILE A 147 8.74 1.66 -12.86
N ASP A 148 9.77 2.49 -12.72
CA ASP A 148 10.58 2.98 -13.85
C ASP A 148 11.23 1.81 -14.59
N PHE A 149 11.88 0.90 -13.88
CA PHE A 149 12.48 -0.29 -14.47
C PHE A 149 11.43 -1.16 -15.20
N LEU A 150 10.34 -1.49 -14.53
CA LEU A 150 9.29 -2.34 -15.09
C LEU A 150 8.54 -1.67 -16.25
N ALA A 151 8.43 -0.33 -16.24
CA ALA A 151 7.79 0.42 -17.32
C ALA A 151 8.58 0.35 -18.64
N HIS A 152 9.90 0.22 -18.56
CA HIS A 152 10.78 0.16 -19.71
C HIS A 152 11.23 -1.26 -20.09
N LEU A 153 10.82 -2.27 -19.33
CA LEU A 153 11.13 -3.66 -19.62
C LEU A 153 10.24 -4.19 -20.76
N ASP A 154 10.84 -4.74 -21.81
CA ASP A 154 10.09 -5.27 -22.94
C ASP A 154 9.33 -6.57 -22.58
N GLY A 155 8.22 -6.80 -23.31
CA GLY A 155 7.47 -8.06 -23.22
C GLY A 155 6.65 -8.23 -21.93
N GLN A 156 6.40 -7.16 -21.18
CA GLN A 156 5.66 -7.21 -19.91
C GLN A 156 4.21 -6.69 -20.01
N ASP A 157 3.67 -6.61 -21.23
CA ASP A 157 2.33 -6.12 -21.46
C ASP A 157 1.28 -7.09 -20.89
N GLY A 158 0.30 -6.57 -20.19
CA GLY A 158 -0.68 -7.33 -19.40
C GLY A 158 -0.15 -7.79 -18.03
N GLY A 159 1.12 -7.52 -17.71
CA GLY A 159 1.75 -7.91 -16.45
C GLY A 159 1.18 -7.17 -15.23
N CYS A 160 1.18 -7.89 -14.11
CA CYS A 160 0.86 -7.35 -12.80
C CYS A 160 2.03 -7.62 -11.86
N PHE A 161 2.50 -6.61 -11.13
CA PHE A 161 3.72 -6.68 -10.33
C PHE A 161 3.45 -6.24 -8.90
N HIS A 162 3.86 -7.05 -7.94
CA HIS A 162 3.87 -6.68 -6.54
C HIS A 162 5.17 -5.94 -6.21
N ILE A 163 5.05 -4.69 -5.75
CA ILE A 163 6.19 -3.90 -5.30
C ILE A 163 6.14 -3.88 -3.78
N VAL A 164 6.74 -4.89 -3.19
CA VAL A 164 6.63 -5.22 -1.77
C VAL A 164 8.00 -5.56 -1.20
N ASP A 165 8.12 -5.49 0.13
CA ASP A 165 9.27 -6.03 0.83
C ASP A 165 9.19 -7.56 0.82
N THR A 166 10.32 -8.20 0.55
CA THR A 166 10.46 -9.67 0.63
C THR A 166 10.59 -10.15 2.07
N GLU A 167 11.00 -9.28 2.99
CA GLU A 167 11.03 -9.56 4.42
C GLU A 167 9.67 -9.24 5.06
N HIS A 168 9.21 -10.17 5.87
CA HIS A 168 7.93 -10.02 6.56
C HIS A 168 8.13 -9.42 7.95
N HIS A 169 7.73 -8.17 8.11
CA HIS A 169 7.76 -7.49 9.39
C HIS A 169 6.38 -7.50 10.05
N SER A 170 6.31 -8.00 11.30
CA SER A 170 5.08 -7.88 12.08
C SER A 170 4.84 -6.42 12.52
N THR A 171 3.58 -6.11 12.84
CA THR A 171 3.23 -4.78 13.38
C THR A 171 4.08 -4.44 14.60
N GLY A 172 4.31 -5.42 15.49
CA GLY A 172 5.13 -5.22 16.68
C GLY A 172 6.61 -4.97 16.38
N GLN A 173 7.16 -5.61 15.35
CA GLN A 173 8.53 -5.35 14.88
C GLN A 173 8.64 -3.92 14.33
N MET A 174 7.72 -3.53 13.46
CA MET A 174 7.65 -2.18 12.91
C MET A 174 7.54 -1.10 14.00
N MET A 175 6.65 -1.31 14.99
CA MET A 175 6.49 -0.38 16.11
C MET A 175 7.77 -0.27 16.94
N ASN A 176 8.54 -1.35 17.09
CA ASN A 176 9.82 -1.32 17.79
C ASN A 176 10.92 -0.59 17.00
N ILE A 177 10.93 -0.68 15.67
CA ILE A 177 11.82 0.12 14.82
C ILE A 177 11.52 1.61 15.03
N PHE A 178 10.23 2.00 15.03
CA PHE A 178 9.84 3.38 15.28
C PHE A 178 10.17 3.86 16.69
N ALA A 179 9.94 3.01 17.70
CA ALA A 179 10.27 3.32 19.08
C ALA A 179 11.78 3.51 19.27
N GLU A 180 12.60 2.67 18.65
CA GLU A 180 14.05 2.79 18.70
C GLU A 180 14.54 4.09 18.04
N ALA A 181 14.06 4.40 16.84
CA ALA A 181 14.38 5.64 16.14
C ALA A 181 13.95 6.89 16.93
N ALA A 182 12.83 6.81 17.65
CA ALA A 182 12.33 7.88 18.51
C ALA A 182 12.98 7.92 19.91
N HIS A 183 13.89 7.01 20.24
CA HIS A 183 14.44 6.82 21.61
C HIS A 183 13.35 6.58 22.67
N ALA A 184 12.26 5.93 22.31
CA ALA A 184 11.15 5.57 23.17
C ALA A 184 11.31 4.15 23.75
N PRO A 185 10.53 3.79 24.80
CA PRO A 185 10.45 2.42 25.32
C PRO A 185 10.01 1.42 24.24
N LYS A 186 10.53 0.18 24.30
CA LYS A 186 10.18 -0.89 23.37
C LYS A 186 8.95 -1.68 23.82
N PHE A 187 8.19 -2.18 22.85
CA PHE A 187 7.07 -3.10 23.08
C PHE A 187 7.62 -4.53 23.22
N VAL A 188 7.65 -5.03 24.44
CA VAL A 188 8.29 -6.33 24.82
C VAL A 188 7.27 -7.44 24.88
N MET A 189 6.06 -7.16 25.38
CA MET A 189 4.93 -8.09 25.38
C MET A 189 3.99 -7.76 24.23
N ARG A 190 3.58 -8.77 23.48
CA ARG A 190 2.73 -8.64 22.32
C ARG A 190 1.53 -9.56 22.46
N PHE A 191 0.34 -9.00 22.26
CA PHE A 191 -0.89 -9.77 22.17
C PHE A 191 -1.33 -9.83 20.72
N ASP A 192 -1.62 -11.02 20.23
CA ASP A 192 -2.31 -11.22 18.94
C ASP A 192 -3.82 -11.14 19.23
N PRO A 193 -4.50 -10.09 18.76
CA PRO A 193 -5.96 -10.00 18.86
C PRO A 193 -6.54 -10.91 17.79
N LYS A 194 -6.83 -12.16 18.16
CA LYS A 194 -7.62 -13.08 17.32
C LYS A 194 -9.10 -12.73 17.38
#